data_e6c2bfcdfb9ca77a1f7cde63ebbef1af
#
_entry.id   e6c2bfcdfb9ca77a1f7cde63ebbef1af
#
_cell.length_a   1.000
_cell.length_b   1.000
_cell.length_c   1.000
_cell.angle_alpha   90.00
_cell.angle_beta   90.00
_cell.angle_gamma   90.00
#
_symmetry.space_group_name_H-M   'P 1'
#
loop_
_entity.id
_entity.type
_entity.pdbx_description
1 polymer ?
#
loop_
_entity_poly.entity_id
_entity_poly.type
_entity_poly.pdbx_seq_one_letter_code
_entity_poly.pdbx_strand_id
1 'polypeptide(L)'
;SQPFEQESATTAQKHGGSGLGLSIAKNFVELMSGSISVKSKKGEGTTFVVSIPFEFEQAAEPEITERPVENDLSVVQEEQAVYDFAGKKVLLAEDTAFNEEVATELLAMVHMDVDCAHNGKEAVELFEKAKPGTYMAILMDIHMPVMNGYEAARTIRKSEREDAGTIAIYAMTANSFEE
;
A
#
# COMPACT_ATOMS: atom_id res chain seq x y z
N SER A 1 -28.71 16.53 2.50
CA SER A 1 -28.10 15.19 2.42
C SER A 1 -28.18 14.54 3.79
N GLN A 2 -28.89 13.43 3.90
CA GLN A 2 -28.99 12.68 5.15
C GLN A 2 -27.69 11.91 5.40
N PRO A 3 -27.22 11.78 6.65
CA PRO A 3 -26.09 10.92 6.98
C PRO A 3 -26.43 9.46 6.68
N PHE A 4 -25.43 8.64 6.36
CA PHE A 4 -25.61 7.21 6.11
C PHE A 4 -26.05 6.53 7.41
N GLU A 5 -27.30 6.07 7.49
CA GLU A 5 -27.82 5.29 8.62
C GLU A 5 -27.61 3.79 8.38
N GLN A 6 -27.20 3.06 9.42
CA GLN A 6 -27.13 1.61 9.40
C GLN A 6 -28.54 1.00 9.43
N GLU A 7 -28.81 0.04 8.57
CA GLU A 7 -30.13 -0.55 8.33
C GLU A 7 -30.74 -1.34 9.50
N SER A 8 -30.01 -1.62 10.58
CA SER A 8 -30.55 -2.11 11.87
C SER A 8 -29.49 -2.28 12.96
N ALA A 9 -29.89 -2.09 14.23
CA ALA A 9 -29.07 -2.30 15.42
C ALA A 9 -28.54 -3.74 15.60
N THR A 10 -29.12 -4.72 14.91
CA THR A 10 -28.69 -6.12 14.90
C THR A 10 -27.47 -6.40 14.04
N THR A 11 -27.14 -5.53 13.08
CA THR A 11 -25.98 -5.70 12.18
C THR A 11 -24.68 -5.29 12.87
N ALA A 12 -24.73 -4.32 13.79
CA ALA A 12 -23.57 -3.86 14.56
C ALA A 12 -22.99 -4.96 15.48
N GLN A 13 -23.83 -5.87 15.99
CA GLN A 13 -23.39 -6.99 16.84
C GLN A 13 -22.74 -8.14 16.09
N LYS A 14 -22.96 -8.26 14.79
CA LYS A 14 -22.45 -9.39 13.97
C LYS A 14 -21.18 -9.08 13.18
N HIS A 15 -20.87 -7.80 12.90
CA HIS A 15 -19.75 -7.41 12.00
C HIS A 15 -18.94 -6.21 12.53
N GLY A 16 -19.06 -5.87 13.82
CA GLY A 16 -18.08 -5.08 14.60
C GLY A 16 -17.63 -3.72 14.04
N GLY A 17 -18.40 -3.05 13.20
CA GLY A 17 -18.02 -1.75 12.66
C GLY A 17 -18.74 -0.60 13.39
N SER A 18 -18.00 0.42 13.87
CA SER A 18 -18.54 1.62 14.54
C SER A 18 -19.38 2.54 13.63
N GLY A 19 -19.51 2.22 12.35
CA GLY A 19 -20.18 3.07 11.35
C GLY A 19 -19.41 4.36 11.00
N LEU A 20 -18.28 4.62 11.65
CA LEU A 20 -17.48 5.84 11.48
C LEU A 20 -16.61 5.83 10.22
N GLY A 21 -16.19 4.63 9.75
CA GLY A 21 -15.23 4.53 8.65
C GLY A 21 -15.69 5.19 7.36
N LEU A 22 -16.95 5.00 6.97
CA LEU A 22 -17.48 5.60 5.74
C LEU A 22 -17.70 7.11 5.86
N SER A 23 -18.08 7.61 7.03
CA SER A 23 -18.21 9.05 7.28
C SER A 23 -16.85 9.74 7.29
N ILE A 24 -15.82 9.10 7.84
CA ILE A 24 -14.43 9.56 7.79
C ILE A 24 -13.93 9.59 6.34
N ALA A 25 -14.09 8.50 5.60
CA ALA A 25 -13.70 8.43 4.19
C ALA A 25 -14.39 9.52 3.35
N LYS A 26 -15.68 9.77 3.58
CA LYS A 26 -16.43 10.84 2.91
C LYS A 26 -15.84 12.22 3.22
N ASN A 27 -15.54 12.50 4.48
CA ASN A 27 -14.96 13.79 4.89
C ASN A 27 -13.58 14.01 4.22
N PHE A 28 -12.73 12.98 4.16
CA PHE A 28 -11.44 13.08 3.47
C PHE A 28 -11.60 13.36 1.97
N VAL A 29 -12.50 12.64 1.30
CA VAL A 29 -12.77 12.87 -0.13
C VAL A 29 -13.31 14.30 -0.37
N GLU A 30 -14.19 14.80 0.48
CA GLU A 30 -14.73 16.17 0.41
C GLU A 30 -13.64 17.22 0.68
N LEU A 31 -12.74 16.99 1.64
CA LEU A 31 -11.56 17.86 1.88
C LEU A 31 -10.63 17.94 0.68
N MET A 32 -10.51 16.84 -0.09
CA MET A 32 -9.76 16.80 -1.34
C MET A 32 -10.56 17.33 -2.55
N SER A 33 -11.66 18.06 -2.32
CA SER A 33 -12.56 18.56 -3.37
C SER A 33 -13.15 17.46 -4.27
N GLY A 34 -13.17 16.23 -3.77
CA GLY A 34 -13.68 15.06 -4.47
C GLY A 34 -15.13 14.73 -4.14
N SER A 35 -15.60 13.61 -4.66
CA SER A 35 -16.92 13.05 -4.40
C SER A 35 -16.87 11.54 -4.19
N ILE A 36 -17.74 11.02 -3.33
CA ILE A 36 -17.91 9.58 -3.11
C ILE A 36 -19.39 9.22 -3.31
N SER A 37 -19.62 8.14 -4.03
CA SER A 37 -20.96 7.59 -4.20
C SER A 37 -20.96 6.07 -3.97
N VAL A 38 -22.11 5.53 -3.55
CA VAL A 38 -22.28 4.10 -3.29
C VAL A 38 -23.52 3.57 -4.01
N LYS A 39 -23.37 2.38 -4.59
CA LYS A 39 -24.47 1.56 -5.11
C LYS A 39 -24.40 0.20 -4.43
N SER A 40 -25.47 -0.19 -3.74
CA SER A 40 -25.52 -1.47 -3.03
C SER A 40 -26.82 -2.17 -3.32
N LYS A 41 -26.77 -3.49 -3.54
CA LYS A 41 -27.93 -4.34 -3.67
C LYS A 41 -27.70 -5.64 -2.90
N LYS A 42 -28.61 -5.96 -2.01
CA LYS A 42 -28.51 -7.14 -1.14
C LYS A 42 -28.41 -8.41 -1.97
N GLY A 43 -27.32 -9.19 -1.72
CA GLY A 43 -27.01 -10.41 -2.45
C GLY A 43 -26.23 -10.20 -3.77
N GLU A 44 -26.07 -8.96 -4.24
CA GLU A 44 -25.32 -8.63 -5.45
C GLU A 44 -24.01 -7.89 -5.17
N GLY A 45 -23.88 -7.32 -3.95
CA GLY A 45 -22.67 -6.61 -3.53
C GLY A 45 -22.83 -5.10 -3.42
N THR A 46 -21.70 -4.42 -3.19
CA THR A 46 -21.62 -2.97 -3.03
C THR A 46 -20.49 -2.42 -3.88
N THR A 47 -20.77 -1.35 -4.62
CA THR A 47 -19.78 -0.61 -5.41
C THR A 47 -19.65 0.79 -4.84
N PHE A 48 -18.42 1.19 -4.49
CA PHE A 48 -18.06 2.56 -4.15
C PHE A 48 -17.35 3.20 -5.33
N VAL A 49 -17.73 4.43 -5.67
CA VAL A 49 -17.04 5.25 -6.67
C VAL A 49 -16.54 6.50 -5.96
N VAL A 50 -15.22 6.69 -6.00
CA VAL A 50 -14.54 7.88 -5.46
C VAL A 50 -13.91 8.62 -6.62
N SER A 51 -14.15 9.93 -6.69
CA SER A 51 -13.58 10.82 -7.70
C SER A 51 -12.88 11.97 -6.99
N ILE A 52 -11.59 12.14 -7.23
CA ILE A 52 -10.76 13.18 -6.62
C ILE A 52 -10.05 13.93 -7.73
N PRO A 53 -10.18 15.28 -7.81
CA PRO A 53 -9.43 16.09 -8.76
C PRO A 53 -7.98 16.20 -8.29
N PHE A 54 -7.04 16.03 -9.23
CA PHE A 54 -5.62 16.30 -8.99
C PHE A 54 -5.14 17.35 -9.98
N GLU A 55 -4.43 18.35 -9.48
CA GLU A 55 -3.66 19.26 -10.35
C GLU A 55 -2.27 18.63 -10.54
N PHE A 56 -1.82 18.56 -11.78
CA PHE A 56 -0.45 18.15 -12.09
C PHE A 56 0.22 19.22 -12.93
N GLU A 57 1.47 19.55 -12.59
CA GLU A 57 2.29 20.39 -13.44
C GLU A 57 2.53 19.66 -14.78
N GLN A 58 2.13 20.30 -15.86
CA GLN A 58 2.51 19.83 -17.20
C GLN A 58 4.04 19.92 -17.32
N ALA A 59 4.72 18.79 -17.15
CA ALA A 59 6.11 18.70 -17.60
C ALA A 59 6.13 19.04 -19.11
N ALA A 60 7.07 19.90 -19.52
CA ALA A 60 7.22 20.30 -20.92
C ALA A 60 7.11 19.08 -21.85
N GLU A 61 6.15 19.11 -22.76
CA GLU A 61 5.88 18.03 -23.71
C GLU A 61 7.15 17.72 -24.50
N PRO A 62 7.59 16.44 -24.54
CA PRO A 62 8.45 16.03 -25.64
C PRO A 62 7.64 16.15 -26.93
N GLU A 63 8.18 16.81 -27.96
CA GLU A 63 7.57 16.93 -29.28
C GLU A 63 7.15 15.55 -29.81
N ILE A 64 5.86 15.23 -29.65
CA ILE A 64 5.27 14.06 -30.28
C ILE A 64 4.87 14.47 -31.67
N THR A 65 5.62 14.03 -32.68
CA THR A 65 5.23 14.12 -34.10
C THR A 65 3.87 13.46 -34.28
N GLU A 66 2.89 14.27 -34.67
CA GLU A 66 1.51 13.85 -34.94
C GLU A 66 1.50 12.71 -35.98
N ARG A 67 1.11 11.51 -35.53
CA ARG A 67 0.53 10.49 -36.40
C ARG A 67 -0.99 10.59 -36.30
N PRO A 68 -1.75 10.57 -37.42
CA PRO A 68 -3.20 10.62 -37.36
C PRO A 68 -3.73 9.42 -36.58
N VAL A 69 -4.38 9.66 -35.47
CA VAL A 69 -5.10 8.61 -34.69
C VAL A 69 -6.48 8.52 -35.33
N GLU A 70 -6.73 7.45 -36.08
CA GLU A 70 -8.09 7.04 -36.42
C GLU A 70 -8.85 6.73 -35.11
N ASN A 71 -10.04 7.33 -34.99
CA ASN A 71 -10.97 7.14 -33.87
C ASN A 71 -11.47 5.69 -33.84
N ASP A 72 -10.71 4.79 -33.24
CA ASP A 72 -11.21 3.48 -32.81
C ASP A 72 -11.47 3.51 -31.29
N LEU A 73 -12.76 3.62 -30.94
CA LEU A 73 -13.25 3.49 -29.57
C LEU A 73 -13.18 2.01 -29.11
N SER A 74 -12.10 1.33 -29.40
CA SER A 74 -11.78 0.09 -28.73
C SER A 74 -11.20 0.42 -27.37
N VAL A 75 -11.94 -0.02 -26.34
CA VAL A 75 -11.56 -0.09 -24.93
C VAL A 75 -10.04 -0.18 -24.80
N VAL A 76 -9.42 0.89 -24.27
CA VAL A 76 -8.05 0.82 -23.76
C VAL A 76 -8.08 -0.21 -22.63
N GLN A 77 -7.86 -1.47 -22.98
CA GLN A 77 -7.36 -2.42 -22.04
C GLN A 77 -5.97 -1.91 -21.67
N GLU A 78 -5.86 -1.20 -20.54
CA GLU A 78 -4.58 -1.11 -19.88
C GLU A 78 -4.08 -2.55 -19.78
N GLU A 79 -3.09 -2.92 -20.57
CA GLU A 79 -2.29 -4.09 -20.32
C GLU A 79 -1.75 -3.91 -18.91
N GLN A 80 -2.43 -4.49 -17.93
CA GLN A 80 -1.88 -4.60 -16.60
C GLN A 80 -0.55 -5.33 -16.78
N ALA A 81 0.53 -4.59 -16.67
CA ALA A 81 1.85 -5.18 -16.66
C ALA A 81 1.84 -6.24 -15.56
N VAL A 82 1.80 -7.50 -15.94
CA VAL A 82 1.83 -8.62 -15.00
C VAL A 82 3.27 -8.66 -14.47
N TYR A 83 3.48 -7.98 -13.34
CA TYR A 83 4.75 -8.06 -12.64
C TYR A 83 4.88 -9.46 -12.04
N ASP A 84 5.93 -10.16 -12.40
CA ASP A 84 6.28 -11.46 -11.84
C ASP A 84 7.65 -11.36 -11.17
N PHE A 85 7.66 -11.57 -9.85
CA PHE A 85 8.86 -11.52 -9.03
C PHE A 85 9.26 -12.91 -8.52
N ALA A 86 8.90 -13.98 -9.24
CA ALA A 86 9.26 -15.34 -8.88
C ALA A 86 10.77 -15.48 -8.62
N GLY A 87 11.11 -16.08 -7.47
CA GLY A 87 12.49 -16.23 -7.01
C GLY A 87 13.13 -14.94 -6.46
N LYS A 88 12.40 -13.86 -6.33
CA LYS A 88 12.80 -12.67 -5.57
C LYS A 88 12.26 -12.74 -4.17
N LYS A 89 13.01 -12.21 -3.21
CA LYS A 89 12.65 -12.20 -1.80
C LYS A 89 12.76 -10.79 -1.23
N VAL A 90 11.80 -10.43 -0.39
CA VAL A 90 11.83 -9.20 0.41
C VAL A 90 11.84 -9.53 1.91
N LEU A 91 12.38 -8.62 2.70
CA LEU A 91 12.23 -8.61 4.15
C LEU A 91 11.12 -7.61 4.51
N LEU A 92 10.06 -8.09 5.13
CA LEU A 92 8.94 -7.31 5.62
C LEU A 92 9.07 -7.13 7.13
N ALA A 93 9.14 -5.90 7.60
CA ALA A 93 9.13 -5.56 9.03
C ALA A 93 7.82 -4.83 9.36
N GLU A 94 6.95 -5.50 10.11
CA GLU A 94 5.60 -5.04 10.49
C GLU A 94 5.22 -5.69 11.82
N ASP A 95 4.75 -4.91 12.79
CA ASP A 95 4.40 -5.41 14.13
C ASP A 95 2.93 -5.82 14.26
N THR A 96 2.10 -5.41 13.32
CA THR A 96 0.66 -5.69 13.32
C THR A 96 0.35 -6.89 12.44
N ALA A 97 -0.07 -8.01 13.05
CA ALA A 97 -0.35 -9.26 12.33
C ALA A 97 -1.32 -9.10 11.14
N PHE A 98 -2.32 -8.24 11.25
CA PHE A 98 -3.24 -7.97 10.15
C PHE A 98 -2.56 -7.29 8.95
N ASN A 99 -1.71 -6.29 9.20
CA ASN A 99 -0.97 -5.61 8.15
C ASN A 99 0.05 -6.54 7.48
N GLU A 100 0.72 -7.38 8.28
CA GLU A 100 1.65 -8.41 7.79
C GLU A 100 0.94 -9.39 6.85
N GLU A 101 -0.24 -9.90 7.26
CA GLU A 101 -1.05 -10.82 6.44
C GLU A 101 -1.43 -10.19 5.10
N VAL A 102 -1.96 -8.96 5.14
CA VAL A 102 -2.35 -8.23 3.91
C VAL A 102 -1.15 -7.99 3.00
N ALA A 103 -0.02 -7.52 3.54
CA ALA A 103 1.18 -7.26 2.76
C ALA A 103 1.73 -8.55 2.14
N THR A 104 1.76 -9.65 2.90
CA THR A 104 2.23 -10.95 2.43
C THR A 104 1.34 -11.50 1.32
N GLU A 105 0.01 -11.39 1.44
CA GLU A 105 -0.92 -11.81 0.38
C GLU A 105 -0.72 -11.00 -0.91
N LEU A 106 -0.57 -9.68 -0.80
CA LEU A 106 -0.32 -8.81 -1.96
C LEU A 106 1.00 -9.18 -2.67
N LEU A 107 2.06 -9.44 -1.91
CA LEU A 107 3.36 -9.85 -2.44
C LEU A 107 3.30 -11.26 -3.08
N ALA A 108 2.51 -12.16 -2.50
CA ALA A 108 2.28 -13.49 -3.06
C ALA A 108 1.55 -13.45 -4.42
N MET A 109 0.66 -12.47 -4.64
CA MET A 109 -0.02 -12.27 -5.93
C MET A 109 0.96 -12.00 -7.08
N VAL A 110 2.14 -11.49 -6.78
CA VAL A 110 3.23 -11.25 -7.75
C VAL A 110 4.37 -12.25 -7.60
N HIS A 111 4.12 -13.38 -6.96
CA HIS A 111 5.06 -14.50 -6.74
C HIS A 111 6.35 -14.12 -5.99
N MET A 112 6.28 -13.14 -5.09
CA MET A 112 7.42 -12.70 -4.30
C MET A 112 7.48 -13.44 -2.97
N ASP A 113 8.66 -13.99 -2.63
CA ASP A 113 8.91 -14.59 -1.32
C ASP A 113 9.08 -13.52 -0.25
N VAL A 114 8.60 -13.79 0.98
CA VAL A 114 8.66 -12.85 2.09
C VAL A 114 9.25 -13.53 3.33
N ASP A 115 10.24 -12.88 3.97
CA ASP A 115 10.61 -13.18 5.34
C ASP A 115 10.06 -12.06 6.23
N CYS A 116 9.35 -12.40 7.32
CA CYS A 116 8.69 -11.43 8.20
C CYS A 116 9.49 -11.20 9.48
N ALA A 117 9.51 -9.95 9.94
CA ALA A 117 10.05 -9.50 11.22
C ALA A 117 8.98 -8.66 11.93
N HIS A 118 8.80 -8.87 13.24
CA HIS A 118 7.75 -8.21 14.02
C HIS A 118 8.23 -6.95 14.76
N ASN A 119 9.46 -6.54 14.53
CA ASN A 119 10.06 -5.30 15.02
C ASN A 119 11.38 -5.02 14.29
N GLY A 120 11.90 -3.81 14.45
CA GLY A 120 13.13 -3.39 13.79
C GLY A 120 14.37 -4.21 14.18
N LYS A 121 14.41 -4.72 15.42
CA LYS A 121 15.54 -5.56 15.87
C LYS A 121 15.56 -6.90 15.14
N GLU A 122 14.42 -7.56 15.03
CA GLU A 122 14.29 -8.80 14.25
C GLU A 122 14.64 -8.58 12.78
N ALA A 123 14.20 -7.45 12.19
CA ALA A 123 14.55 -7.10 10.82
C ALA A 123 16.07 -6.97 10.61
N VAL A 124 16.77 -6.31 11.54
CA VAL A 124 18.24 -6.24 11.52
C VAL A 124 18.86 -7.63 11.63
N GLU A 125 18.38 -8.45 12.57
CA GLU A 125 18.90 -9.79 12.77
C GLU A 125 18.70 -10.70 11.55
N LEU A 126 17.53 -10.66 10.91
CA LEU A 126 17.25 -11.43 9.70
C LEU A 126 18.14 -10.95 8.55
N PHE A 127 18.27 -9.63 8.39
CA PHE A 127 19.16 -9.07 7.40
C PHE A 127 20.61 -9.53 7.60
N GLU A 128 21.13 -9.45 8.81
CA GLU A 128 22.53 -9.85 9.12
C GLU A 128 22.80 -11.34 8.93
N LYS A 129 21.83 -12.21 9.25
CA LYS A 129 21.95 -13.67 9.09
C LYS A 129 21.86 -14.13 7.63
N ALA A 130 21.15 -13.39 6.79
CA ALA A 130 20.99 -13.73 5.38
C ALA A 130 22.30 -13.49 4.60
N LYS A 131 22.48 -14.23 3.51
CA LYS A 131 23.60 -13.96 2.60
C LYS A 131 23.39 -12.62 1.89
N PRO A 132 24.44 -11.85 1.57
CA PRO A 132 24.31 -10.67 0.73
C PRO A 132 23.56 -10.97 -0.58
N GLY A 133 22.66 -10.06 -0.96
CA GLY A 133 21.81 -10.23 -2.15
C GLY A 133 20.62 -11.18 -1.98
N THR A 134 20.37 -11.72 -0.77
CA THR A 134 19.17 -12.54 -0.50
C THR A 134 17.90 -11.72 -0.67
N TYR A 135 17.88 -10.50 -0.15
CA TYR A 135 16.72 -9.61 -0.25
C TYR A 135 16.88 -8.62 -1.39
N MET A 136 15.86 -8.49 -2.21
CA MET A 136 15.75 -7.46 -3.23
C MET A 136 15.48 -6.09 -2.62
N ALA A 137 14.68 -6.06 -1.56
CA ALA A 137 14.32 -4.86 -0.82
C ALA A 137 13.90 -5.20 0.62
N ILE A 138 13.81 -4.18 1.45
CA ILE A 138 13.24 -4.23 2.80
C ILE A 138 12.03 -3.30 2.82
N LEU A 139 10.86 -3.83 3.20
CA LEU A 139 9.65 -3.07 3.50
C LEU A 139 9.62 -2.88 5.00
N MET A 140 9.65 -1.63 5.46
CA MET A 140 9.92 -1.30 6.87
C MET A 140 8.82 -0.39 7.41
N ASP A 141 8.01 -0.90 8.34
CA ASP A 141 7.14 -0.01 9.11
C ASP A 141 7.99 0.90 10.00
N ILE A 142 7.54 2.16 10.09
CA ILE A 142 8.22 3.18 10.89
C ILE A 142 7.96 2.98 12.38
N HIS A 143 6.70 2.62 12.75
CA HIS A 143 6.25 2.65 14.12
C HIS A 143 6.14 1.24 14.73
N MET A 144 7.26 0.65 15.06
CA MET A 144 7.33 -0.68 15.67
C MET A 144 7.87 -0.61 17.11
N PRO A 145 7.47 -1.56 17.99
CA PRO A 145 8.04 -1.71 19.34
C PRO A 145 9.48 -2.18 19.29
N VAL A 146 10.18 -2.12 20.43
CA VAL A 146 11.56 -2.58 20.64
C VAL A 146 12.59 -1.77 19.86
N MET A 147 12.47 -1.65 18.56
CA MET A 147 13.28 -0.85 17.65
C MET A 147 12.40 -0.35 16.50
N ASN A 148 12.30 0.95 16.33
CA ASN A 148 11.52 1.54 15.25
C ASN A 148 12.23 1.41 13.89
N GLY A 149 11.49 1.66 12.80
CA GLY A 149 12.00 1.48 11.45
C GLY A 149 13.17 2.42 11.10
N TYR A 150 13.20 3.64 11.64
CA TYR A 150 14.34 4.56 11.43
C TYR A 150 15.62 4.04 12.09
N GLU A 151 15.51 3.51 13.31
CA GLU A 151 16.65 2.92 14.02
C GLU A 151 17.15 1.66 13.31
N ALA A 152 16.24 0.80 12.88
CA ALA A 152 16.54 -0.41 12.11
C ALA A 152 17.27 -0.06 10.80
N ALA A 153 16.72 0.86 10.02
CA ALA A 153 17.34 1.30 8.76
C ALA A 153 18.75 1.88 8.97
N ARG A 154 18.94 2.71 10.01
CA ARG A 154 20.26 3.25 10.36
C ARG A 154 21.24 2.16 10.77
N THR A 155 20.77 1.14 11.49
CA THR A 155 21.60 0.00 11.92
C THR A 155 22.01 -0.83 10.71
N ILE A 156 21.09 -1.14 9.81
CA ILE A 156 21.36 -1.83 8.55
C ILE A 156 22.38 -1.05 7.72
N ARG A 157 22.21 0.27 7.57
CA ARG A 157 23.14 1.11 6.78
C ARG A 157 24.55 1.20 7.36
N LYS A 158 24.73 0.91 8.65
CA LYS A 158 26.04 0.88 9.34
C LYS A 158 26.68 -0.52 9.35
N SER A 159 25.97 -1.52 8.90
CA SER A 159 26.48 -2.88 8.81
C SER A 159 27.70 -2.95 7.86
N GLU A 160 28.63 -3.84 8.16
CA GLU A 160 29.79 -4.12 7.31
C GLU A 160 29.44 -5.00 6.10
N ARG A 161 28.19 -5.41 5.95
CA ARG A 161 27.75 -6.19 4.78
C ARG A 161 27.87 -5.38 3.51
N GLU A 162 28.32 -6.05 2.44
CA GLU A 162 28.57 -5.42 1.14
C GLU A 162 27.31 -4.79 0.52
N ASP A 163 26.11 -5.34 0.79
CA ASP A 163 24.83 -4.85 0.28
C ASP A 163 24.12 -3.86 1.23
N ALA A 164 24.63 -3.64 2.45
CA ALA A 164 24.01 -2.79 3.45
C ALA A 164 23.84 -1.33 3.00
N GLY A 165 24.79 -0.82 2.23
CA GLY A 165 24.75 0.55 1.70
C GLY A 165 23.77 0.74 0.53
N THR A 166 23.45 -0.32 -0.19
CA THR A 166 22.75 -0.27 -1.49
C THR A 166 21.38 -0.89 -1.49
N ILE A 167 21.08 -1.80 -0.56
CA ILE A 167 19.75 -2.43 -0.50
C ILE A 167 18.64 -1.37 -0.40
N ALA A 168 17.60 -1.51 -1.21
CA ALA A 168 16.45 -0.62 -1.11
C ALA A 168 15.70 -0.84 0.21
N ILE A 169 15.43 0.23 0.96
CA ILE A 169 14.59 0.21 2.16
C ILE A 169 13.44 1.17 1.90
N TYR A 170 12.23 0.61 1.83
CA TYR A 170 10.99 1.37 1.63
C TYR A 170 10.28 1.50 2.96
N ALA A 171 10.03 2.74 3.38
CA ALA A 171 9.23 3.00 4.56
C ALA A 171 7.76 2.71 4.26
N MET A 172 7.11 1.98 5.17
CA MET A 172 5.66 1.82 5.21
C MET A 172 5.14 2.66 6.37
N THR A 173 4.07 3.41 6.17
CA THR A 173 3.45 4.19 7.23
C THR A 173 1.96 4.28 7.02
N ALA A 174 1.19 3.91 8.05
CA ALA A 174 -0.25 4.11 8.07
C ALA A 174 -0.64 5.56 8.45
N ASN A 175 0.29 6.33 9.03
CA ASN A 175 0.09 7.71 9.48
C ASN A 175 0.99 8.67 8.68
N SER A 176 0.59 9.03 7.48
CA SER A 176 1.35 9.97 6.65
C SER A 176 1.03 11.45 6.89
N PHE A 177 0.28 11.81 7.94
CA PHE A 177 -0.12 13.20 8.22
C PHE A 177 -0.12 13.50 9.73
N GLU A 178 1.05 13.56 10.34
CA GLU A 178 1.28 14.46 11.47
C GLU A 178 2.39 15.44 11.02
N GLU A 179 1.97 16.70 10.89
CA GLU A 179 2.84 17.88 10.68
C GLU A 179 3.79 18.08 11.86
#